data_28305cb65b550914d1fdf9a86c397e57
#
_entry.id   28305cb65b550914d1fdf9a86c397e57
#
_cell.length_a   1.000
_cell.length_b   1.000
_cell.length_c   1.000
_cell.angle_alpha   90.00
_cell.angle_beta   90.00
_cell.angle_gamma   90.00
#
_symmetry.space_group_name_H-M   'P 1'
#
loop_
_entity.id
_entity.type
_entity.pdbx_description
1 polymer ?
#
loop_
_entity_poly.entity_id
_entity_poly.type
_entity_poly.pdbx_seq_one_letter_code
_entity_poly.pdbx_strand_id
1 'polypeptide(L)'
;MGEKKSKHQAKDQALVRGNLALKNSKDEKTPVRVIRGRRTWKTSTFTYDGLYLVTDLRQKRAKNGKLVYLFQLNRIQGESKLNLSTPTSQRVGKSKVGRALMTDISLGEEKIPIRVYNDMDNDNPPTCFEYITKMTYPQPQISSSGCHCIDGCLDHVHCSCITKNGGMVPFNENGALIEAKQETIVHECGPLCKCPPSCKNRVSQHGVKFQLEVFKMKAKGWGVRSRNFISSGSFICEYVGELLNDKQAEERIGLDEYLSDIGDEDGFAIDAAQKGNIGRFTNHSCSPNLFAQDVLHDHHDKMMPHVMLFATQNIPPFQELSYDYNYKIDQVYDSNGNVKEKKCNCGGADCRDRLY
;
A
#
# COMPACT_ATOMS: atom_id res chain seq x y z
N MET A 1 -25.48 -3.13 -42.92
CA MET A 1 -26.27 -2.17 -42.12
C MET A 1 -27.03 -2.95 -41.05
N GLY A 2 -26.61 -2.92 -39.84
CA GLY A 2 -27.24 -3.60 -38.69
C GLY A 2 -27.43 -2.57 -37.56
N GLU A 3 -28.63 -2.08 -37.41
CA GLU A 3 -29.03 -1.15 -36.37
C GLU A 3 -28.83 -1.79 -34.99
N LYS A 4 -27.97 -1.18 -34.16
CA LYS A 4 -27.86 -1.51 -32.76
C LYS A 4 -29.10 -0.99 -32.02
N LYS A 5 -30.04 -1.88 -31.71
CA LYS A 5 -31.14 -1.59 -30.79
C LYS A 5 -30.56 -1.13 -29.46
N SER A 6 -30.70 0.16 -29.12
CA SER A 6 -30.52 0.64 -27.74
C SER A 6 -31.54 -0.11 -26.88
N LYS A 7 -31.13 -0.63 -25.71
CA LYS A 7 -32.05 -1.23 -24.76
C LYS A 7 -32.96 -0.11 -24.23
N HIS A 8 -34.09 0.11 -24.88
CA HIS A 8 -35.12 1.00 -24.34
C HIS A 8 -35.64 0.43 -23.03
N GLN A 9 -35.73 1.28 -22.04
CA GLN A 9 -36.38 0.96 -20.77
C GLN A 9 -37.82 0.50 -21.07
N ALA A 10 -38.15 -0.74 -20.71
CA ALA A 10 -39.43 -1.36 -21.06
C ALA A 10 -40.56 -0.93 -20.11
N LYS A 11 -40.27 -0.50 -18.87
CA LYS A 11 -41.24 -0.14 -17.82
C LYS A 11 -40.81 1.14 -17.11
N ASP A 12 -41.75 1.77 -16.40
CA ASP A 12 -41.44 2.87 -15.49
C ASP A 12 -40.45 2.42 -14.42
N GLN A 13 -39.54 3.32 -14.03
CA GLN A 13 -38.68 3.04 -12.89
C GLN A 13 -39.46 3.16 -11.59
N ALA A 14 -39.09 2.36 -10.59
CA ALA A 14 -39.59 2.43 -9.23
C ALA A 14 -38.44 2.72 -8.24
N LEU A 15 -38.80 3.20 -7.06
CA LEU A 15 -37.85 3.36 -5.94
C LEU A 15 -37.55 2.01 -5.29
N VAL A 16 -36.80 1.17 -6.02
CA VAL A 16 -36.36 -0.14 -5.56
C VAL A 16 -34.87 -0.32 -5.89
N ARG A 17 -34.20 -1.21 -5.18
CA ARG A 17 -32.76 -1.53 -5.40
C ARG A 17 -31.88 -0.25 -5.50
N GLY A 18 -31.20 -0.02 -6.61
CA GLY A 18 -30.27 1.11 -6.78
C GLY A 18 -30.93 2.49 -6.62
N ASN A 19 -32.16 2.69 -7.12
CA ASN A 19 -32.88 3.95 -6.93
C ASN A 19 -33.22 4.19 -5.45
N LEU A 20 -33.62 3.13 -4.72
CA LEU A 20 -33.89 3.23 -3.29
C LEU A 20 -32.60 3.48 -2.51
N ALA A 21 -31.50 2.80 -2.85
CA ALA A 21 -30.22 3.02 -2.21
C ALA A 21 -29.72 4.46 -2.36
N LEU A 22 -29.83 5.04 -3.56
CA LEU A 22 -29.47 6.45 -3.79
C LEU A 22 -30.42 7.41 -3.04
N LYS A 23 -31.70 7.10 -2.93
CA LYS A 23 -32.62 7.89 -2.11
C LYS A 23 -32.22 7.86 -0.64
N ASN A 24 -31.95 6.67 -0.09
CA ASN A 24 -31.51 6.51 1.31
C ASN A 24 -30.18 7.27 1.54
N SER A 25 -29.21 7.16 0.61
CA SER A 25 -27.96 7.92 0.71
C SER A 25 -28.20 9.44 0.72
N LYS A 26 -29.21 9.93 0.00
CA LYS A 26 -29.61 11.35 0.06
C LYS A 26 -30.14 11.72 1.43
N ASP A 27 -31.06 10.92 1.94
CA ASP A 27 -31.77 11.22 3.20
C ASP A 27 -30.82 11.10 4.42
N GLU A 28 -29.91 10.12 4.40
CA GLU A 28 -28.91 9.86 5.44
C GLU A 28 -27.61 10.64 5.25
N LYS A 29 -27.48 11.41 4.15
CA LYS A 29 -26.26 12.11 3.76
C LYS A 29 -25.00 11.23 3.67
N THR A 30 -25.17 9.95 3.37
CA THR A 30 -24.07 9.00 3.21
C THR A 30 -23.43 9.13 1.84
N PRO A 31 -22.07 9.14 1.74
CA PRO A 31 -21.39 9.23 0.46
C PRO A 31 -21.62 8.01 -0.42
N VAL A 32 -21.70 8.24 -1.74
CA VAL A 32 -21.77 7.18 -2.75
C VAL A 32 -20.52 7.19 -3.62
N ARG A 33 -19.99 6.02 -3.92
CA ARG A 33 -18.87 5.84 -4.84
C ARG A 33 -19.36 5.91 -6.27
N VAL A 34 -18.77 6.79 -7.07
CA VAL A 34 -19.09 6.90 -8.49
C VAL A 34 -18.01 6.19 -9.32
N ILE A 35 -18.46 5.21 -10.09
CA ILE A 35 -17.61 4.48 -11.04
C ILE A 35 -18.14 4.76 -12.43
N ARG A 36 -17.31 5.36 -13.29
CA ARG A 36 -17.65 5.61 -14.70
C ARG A 36 -17.25 4.43 -15.56
N GLY A 37 -18.22 3.82 -16.21
CA GLY A 37 -17.99 2.78 -17.21
C GLY A 37 -17.87 3.36 -18.61
N ARG A 38 -16.78 3.10 -19.31
CA ARG A 38 -16.65 3.36 -20.75
C ARG A 38 -16.58 2.02 -21.49
N ARG A 39 -17.57 1.77 -22.32
CA ARG A 39 -17.63 0.56 -23.14
C ARG A 39 -17.26 0.90 -24.57
N THR A 40 -16.22 0.22 -25.08
CA THR A 40 -15.88 0.20 -26.49
C THR A 40 -16.37 -1.14 -27.09
N TRP A 41 -16.24 -1.32 -28.40
CA TRP A 41 -16.64 -2.56 -29.05
C TRP A 41 -15.78 -3.78 -28.64
N LYS A 42 -14.57 -3.56 -28.12
CA LYS A 42 -13.64 -4.62 -27.68
C LYS A 42 -13.48 -4.72 -26.16
N THR A 43 -13.67 -3.62 -25.42
CA THR A 43 -13.33 -3.57 -24.00
C THR A 43 -14.35 -2.75 -23.20
N SER A 44 -14.50 -3.09 -21.93
CA SER A 44 -15.20 -2.25 -20.95
C SER A 44 -14.17 -1.81 -19.90
N THR A 45 -13.98 -0.50 -19.75
CA THR A 45 -13.15 0.08 -18.72
C THR A 45 -14.04 0.76 -17.69
N PHE A 46 -13.68 0.61 -16.41
CA PHE A 46 -14.35 1.26 -15.30
C PHE A 46 -13.34 2.12 -14.57
N THR A 47 -13.68 3.38 -14.35
CA THR A 47 -12.82 4.34 -13.67
C THR A 47 -13.52 4.82 -12.41
N TYR A 48 -12.86 4.74 -11.26
CA TYR A 48 -13.34 5.36 -10.04
C TYR A 48 -13.25 6.88 -10.18
N ASP A 49 -14.37 7.56 -9.96
CA ASP A 49 -14.48 9.01 -10.15
C ASP A 49 -14.50 9.79 -8.84
N GLY A 50 -14.62 9.12 -7.70
CA GLY A 50 -14.60 9.70 -6.37
C GLY A 50 -15.86 9.45 -5.55
N LEU A 51 -15.90 10.07 -4.36
CA LEU A 51 -17.06 10.09 -3.48
C LEU A 51 -17.95 11.30 -3.79
N TYR A 52 -19.26 11.07 -3.78
CA TYR A 52 -20.29 12.07 -4.05
C TYR A 52 -21.38 12.02 -3.01
N LEU A 53 -21.95 13.17 -2.69
CA LEU A 53 -23.22 13.27 -1.95
C LEU A 53 -24.37 13.38 -2.96
N VAL A 54 -25.42 12.63 -2.71
CA VAL A 54 -26.69 12.76 -3.42
C VAL A 54 -27.41 13.98 -2.86
N THR A 55 -27.56 15.05 -3.64
CA THR A 55 -28.12 16.33 -3.18
C THR A 55 -29.56 16.53 -3.59
N ASP A 56 -29.98 15.96 -4.71
CA ASP A 56 -31.34 16.12 -5.21
C ASP A 56 -31.87 14.84 -5.89
N LEU A 57 -33.18 14.68 -5.87
CA LEU A 57 -33.91 13.57 -6.49
C LEU A 57 -35.13 14.16 -7.22
N ARG A 58 -35.24 13.94 -8.53
CA ARG A 58 -36.38 14.37 -9.34
C ARG A 58 -36.92 13.22 -10.16
N GLN A 59 -38.20 13.23 -10.37
CA GLN A 59 -38.88 12.37 -11.36
C GLN A 59 -39.05 13.11 -12.67
N LYS A 60 -38.79 12.44 -13.78
CA LYS A 60 -38.97 13.00 -15.13
C LYS A 60 -39.49 11.91 -16.08
N ARG A 61 -40.31 12.30 -17.04
CA ARG A 61 -40.64 11.43 -18.18
C ARG A 61 -39.55 11.52 -19.23
N ALA A 62 -38.99 10.35 -19.58
CA ALA A 62 -38.01 10.23 -20.68
C ALA A 62 -38.69 10.43 -22.03
N LYS A 63 -37.92 10.58 -23.12
CA LYS A 63 -38.44 10.75 -24.50
C LYS A 63 -39.38 9.63 -24.95
N ASN A 64 -39.25 8.46 -24.38
CA ASN A 64 -40.13 7.28 -24.64
C ASN A 64 -41.39 7.26 -23.74
N GLY A 65 -41.69 8.36 -23.03
CA GLY A 65 -42.85 8.48 -22.16
C GLY A 65 -42.72 7.83 -20.78
N LYS A 66 -41.67 7.05 -20.54
CA LYS A 66 -41.46 6.31 -19.30
C LYS A 66 -40.93 7.18 -18.16
N LEU A 67 -41.36 6.87 -16.93
CA LEU A 67 -40.90 7.56 -15.73
C LEU A 67 -39.47 7.13 -15.38
N VAL A 68 -38.60 8.11 -15.10
CA VAL A 68 -37.21 7.90 -14.64
C VAL A 68 -36.92 8.74 -13.43
N TYR A 69 -36.03 8.25 -12.57
CA TYR A 69 -35.48 9.00 -11.44
C TYR A 69 -34.14 9.60 -11.84
N LEU A 70 -33.96 10.89 -11.57
CA LEU A 70 -32.74 11.63 -11.76
C LEU A 70 -32.17 12.02 -10.40
N PHE A 71 -30.93 11.67 -10.15
CA PHE A 71 -30.22 12.03 -8.93
C PHE A 71 -29.13 13.03 -9.25
N GLN A 72 -29.07 14.11 -8.50
CA GLN A 72 -27.96 15.07 -8.56
C GLN A 72 -26.87 14.61 -7.60
N LEU A 73 -25.66 14.53 -8.10
CA LEU A 73 -24.50 14.09 -7.36
C LEU A 73 -23.49 15.23 -7.28
N ASN A 74 -23.13 15.65 -6.08
CA ASN A 74 -22.09 16.66 -5.86
C ASN A 74 -20.86 15.96 -5.29
N ARG A 75 -19.71 16.18 -5.93
CA ARG A 75 -18.45 15.61 -5.49
C ARG A 75 -18.04 16.19 -4.14
N ILE A 76 -17.56 15.35 -3.23
CA ILE A 76 -17.03 15.78 -1.94
C ILE A 76 -15.67 16.45 -2.19
N GLN A 77 -15.51 17.69 -1.69
CA GLN A 77 -14.23 18.41 -1.76
C GLN A 77 -13.23 17.79 -0.77
N GLY A 78 -11.98 17.67 -1.20
CA GLY A 78 -10.90 17.08 -0.40
C GLY A 78 -10.39 15.74 -0.94
N GLU A 79 -11.15 15.02 -1.76
CA GLU A 79 -10.55 13.99 -2.61
C GLU A 79 -9.80 14.66 -3.77
N SER A 80 -8.51 14.38 -3.88
CA SER A 80 -7.68 14.82 -5.00
C SER A 80 -8.44 14.61 -6.31
N LYS A 81 -8.62 15.66 -7.08
CA LYS A 81 -9.03 15.51 -8.48
C LYS A 81 -7.97 14.60 -9.10
N LEU A 82 -8.32 13.37 -9.38
CA LEU A 82 -7.60 12.64 -10.41
C LEU A 82 -7.66 13.56 -11.63
N ASN A 83 -6.54 14.23 -11.92
CA ASN A 83 -6.40 15.02 -13.13
C ASN A 83 -6.49 14.04 -14.30
N LEU A 84 -7.74 13.72 -14.66
CA LEU A 84 -8.07 13.26 -15.98
C LEU A 84 -7.95 14.46 -16.91
N SER A 85 -6.73 14.98 -17.08
CA SER A 85 -6.38 15.65 -18.31
C SER A 85 -6.75 14.64 -19.40
N THR A 86 -7.79 14.95 -20.14
CA THR A 86 -8.10 14.26 -21.40
C THR A 86 -6.78 14.19 -22.14
N PRO A 87 -6.23 13.00 -22.43
CA PRO A 87 -5.07 12.95 -23.28
C PRO A 87 -5.54 13.52 -24.61
N THR A 88 -5.12 14.74 -24.92
CA THR A 88 -5.08 15.22 -26.28
C THR A 88 -4.44 14.10 -27.05
N SER A 89 -5.11 13.63 -28.10
CA SER A 89 -4.80 12.48 -28.94
C SER A 89 -3.35 12.52 -29.48
N GLN A 90 -2.39 12.39 -28.59
CA GLN A 90 -1.13 11.78 -28.94
C GLN A 90 -1.40 10.28 -28.93
N ARG A 91 -1.21 9.66 -30.08
CA ARG A 91 -1.21 8.22 -30.25
C ARG A 91 -0.30 7.63 -29.20
N VAL A 92 -0.86 7.31 -28.01
CA VAL A 92 -0.22 6.40 -27.08
C VAL A 92 -0.17 5.10 -27.88
N GLY A 93 1.02 4.78 -28.33
CA GLY A 93 1.31 3.51 -28.96
C GLY A 93 0.66 2.44 -28.10
N LYS A 94 0.05 1.44 -28.74
CA LYS A 94 -0.51 0.27 -28.07
C LYS A 94 0.46 -0.10 -26.97
N SER A 95 0.13 0.17 -25.72
CA SER A 95 0.80 -0.42 -24.59
C SER A 95 0.65 -1.93 -24.82
N LYS A 96 1.70 -2.54 -25.36
CA LYS A 96 1.88 -3.97 -25.23
C LYS A 96 1.87 -4.15 -23.72
N VAL A 97 0.87 -4.83 -23.18
CA VAL A 97 0.99 -5.41 -21.84
C VAL A 97 2.22 -6.30 -21.98
N GLY A 98 3.35 -5.81 -21.51
CA GLY A 98 4.62 -6.49 -21.66
C GLY A 98 4.46 -7.89 -21.11
N ARG A 99 5.04 -8.87 -21.78
CA ARG A 99 5.10 -10.23 -21.26
C ARG A 99 5.91 -10.14 -19.97
N ALA A 100 5.33 -10.63 -18.85
CA ALA A 100 6.08 -10.71 -17.60
C ALA A 100 7.39 -11.45 -17.85
N LEU A 101 8.53 -10.87 -17.44
CA LEU A 101 9.83 -11.53 -17.48
C LEU A 101 9.85 -12.74 -16.54
N MET A 102 9.16 -12.61 -15.42
CA MET A 102 9.02 -13.66 -14.40
C MET A 102 7.60 -13.65 -13.86
N THR A 103 7.02 -14.82 -13.69
CA THR A 103 5.64 -14.98 -13.23
C THR A 103 5.49 -14.83 -11.73
N ASP A 104 6.55 -15.13 -10.98
CA ASP A 104 6.58 -15.01 -9.52
C ASP A 104 8.02 -14.94 -9.01
N ILE A 105 8.45 -13.76 -8.52
CA ILE A 105 9.78 -13.58 -7.92
C ILE A 105 9.88 -14.17 -6.52
N SER A 106 8.72 -14.38 -5.85
CA SER A 106 8.69 -15.00 -4.53
C SER A 106 8.88 -16.51 -4.57
N LEU A 107 8.87 -17.14 -5.74
CA LEU A 107 8.97 -18.58 -5.95
C LEU A 107 7.94 -19.41 -5.14
N GLY A 108 6.78 -18.80 -4.86
CA GLY A 108 5.69 -19.42 -4.09
C GLY A 108 5.72 -19.13 -2.59
N GLU A 109 6.68 -18.36 -2.09
CA GLU A 109 6.73 -17.95 -0.68
C GLU A 109 5.60 -16.98 -0.31
N GLU A 110 5.12 -16.18 -1.26
CA GLU A 110 3.95 -15.32 -1.06
C GLU A 110 2.66 -16.00 -1.53
N LYS A 111 1.56 -15.74 -0.81
CA LYS A 111 0.23 -16.26 -1.19
C LYS A 111 -0.25 -15.76 -2.55
N ILE A 112 0.18 -14.57 -2.93
CA ILE A 112 -0.14 -13.92 -4.20
C ILE A 112 1.14 -13.81 -5.02
N PRO A 113 1.24 -14.44 -6.19
CA PRO A 113 2.43 -14.38 -7.03
C PRO A 113 2.82 -12.94 -7.39
N ILE A 114 4.10 -12.60 -7.26
CA ILE A 114 4.66 -11.28 -7.55
C ILE A 114 5.38 -11.31 -8.90
N ARG A 115 4.76 -10.70 -9.90
CA ARG A 115 5.30 -10.70 -11.27
C ARG A 115 6.36 -9.63 -11.46
N VAL A 116 7.29 -9.91 -12.39
CA VAL A 116 8.34 -8.96 -12.79
C VAL A 116 8.12 -8.51 -14.22
N TYR A 117 8.18 -7.19 -14.46
CA TYR A 117 8.03 -6.57 -15.78
C TYR A 117 9.23 -5.68 -16.11
N ASN A 118 9.72 -5.77 -17.32
CA ASN A 118 10.70 -4.85 -17.87
C ASN A 118 10.31 -4.46 -19.29
N ASP A 119 9.87 -3.22 -19.44
CA ASP A 119 9.51 -2.62 -20.72
C ASP A 119 10.52 -1.49 -21.08
N MET A 120 11.63 -1.36 -20.34
CA MET A 120 12.58 -0.24 -20.43
C MET A 120 13.90 -0.60 -21.11
N ASP A 121 14.46 -1.76 -20.78
CA ASP A 121 15.77 -2.23 -21.22
C ASP A 121 15.80 -3.77 -21.33
N ASN A 122 17.00 -4.35 -21.42
CA ASN A 122 17.20 -5.79 -21.55
C ASN A 122 17.70 -6.44 -20.23
N ASP A 123 17.59 -5.76 -19.10
CA ASP A 123 18.02 -6.33 -17.84
C ASP A 123 17.19 -7.56 -17.46
N ASN A 124 17.88 -8.55 -16.92
CA ASN A 124 17.24 -9.76 -16.39
C ASN A 124 16.45 -9.43 -15.11
N PRO A 125 15.47 -10.29 -14.73
CA PRO A 125 14.81 -10.17 -13.44
C PRO A 125 15.81 -10.10 -12.28
N PRO A 126 15.56 -9.27 -11.24
CA PRO A 126 16.48 -9.08 -10.12
C PRO A 126 16.40 -10.27 -9.13
N THR A 127 16.96 -11.41 -9.51
CA THR A 127 16.86 -12.68 -8.76
C THR A 127 18.14 -13.05 -7.99
N CYS A 128 19.11 -12.14 -7.88
CA CYS A 128 20.37 -12.42 -7.17
C CYS A 128 20.23 -12.28 -5.65
N PHE A 129 19.15 -12.81 -5.07
CA PHE A 129 18.91 -12.87 -3.62
C PHE A 129 17.96 -14.03 -3.30
N GLU A 130 17.95 -14.47 -2.04
CA GLU A 130 16.98 -15.43 -1.51
C GLU A 130 15.70 -14.69 -1.09
N TYR A 131 14.55 -15.09 -1.62
CA TYR A 131 13.28 -14.52 -1.19
C TYR A 131 12.84 -15.14 0.14
N ILE A 132 12.65 -14.30 1.16
CA ILE A 132 12.19 -14.71 2.49
C ILE A 132 10.99 -13.85 2.91
N THR A 133 10.06 -14.44 3.67
CA THR A 133 8.85 -13.72 4.15
C THR A 133 8.92 -13.33 5.62
N LYS A 134 10.02 -13.64 6.29
CA LYS A 134 10.24 -13.34 7.71
C LYS A 134 11.67 -12.92 7.95
N MET A 135 11.86 -12.08 8.95
CA MET A 135 13.18 -11.66 9.42
C MET A 135 14.05 -12.86 9.78
N THR A 136 15.34 -12.78 9.47
CA THR A 136 16.35 -13.74 9.91
C THR A 136 17.08 -13.18 11.12
N TYR A 137 16.83 -13.72 12.30
CA TYR A 137 17.46 -13.30 13.55
C TYR A 137 18.73 -14.12 13.81
N PRO A 138 19.83 -13.50 14.27
CA PRO A 138 21.06 -14.21 14.62
C PRO A 138 20.90 -15.09 15.86
N GLN A 139 19.93 -14.82 16.71
CA GLN A 139 19.56 -15.59 17.89
C GLN A 139 18.04 -15.75 17.97
N PRO A 140 17.54 -16.88 18.54
CA PRO A 140 16.11 -17.04 18.77
C PRO A 140 15.58 -15.95 19.68
N GLN A 141 14.54 -15.23 19.21
CA GLN A 141 13.87 -14.23 20.03
C GLN A 141 13.00 -14.90 21.09
N ILE A 142 13.12 -14.41 22.33
CA ILE A 142 12.29 -14.90 23.44
C ILE A 142 10.91 -14.27 23.29
N SER A 143 9.92 -15.14 23.07
CA SER A 143 8.53 -14.73 22.99
C SER A 143 8.05 -14.17 24.33
N SER A 144 7.24 -13.15 24.30
CA SER A 144 6.68 -12.48 25.46
C SER A 144 5.32 -13.05 25.86
N SER A 145 4.81 -12.65 27.03
CA SER A 145 3.45 -13.00 27.46
C SER A 145 2.39 -12.40 26.52
N GLY A 146 1.44 -13.20 26.08
CA GLY A 146 0.31 -12.75 25.26
C GLY A 146 -0.89 -12.25 26.08
N CYS A 147 -1.87 -11.64 25.41
CA CYS A 147 -3.16 -11.31 26.01
C CYS A 147 -4.04 -12.56 26.18
N HIS A 148 -5.04 -12.48 27.08
CA HIS A 148 -5.96 -13.60 27.39
C HIS A 148 -7.34 -13.44 26.73
N CYS A 149 -7.52 -12.49 25.81
CA CYS A 149 -8.77 -12.27 25.09
C CYS A 149 -9.10 -13.47 24.19
N ILE A 150 -10.35 -13.98 24.24
CA ILE A 150 -10.75 -15.18 23.48
C ILE A 150 -11.45 -14.77 22.16
N ASP A 151 -12.32 -13.76 22.20
CA ASP A 151 -13.16 -13.36 21.05
C ASP A 151 -12.58 -12.18 20.23
N GLY A 152 -11.32 -11.85 20.47
CA GLY A 152 -10.66 -10.70 19.90
C GLY A 152 -10.43 -9.57 20.90
N CYS A 153 -9.62 -8.61 20.53
CA CYS A 153 -9.22 -7.49 21.39
C CYS A 153 -10.01 -6.25 20.98
N LEU A 154 -10.93 -5.81 21.83
CA LEU A 154 -11.84 -4.69 21.54
C LEU A 154 -11.57 -3.47 22.43
N ASP A 155 -11.07 -3.66 23.65
CA ASP A 155 -10.86 -2.59 24.62
C ASP A 155 -9.57 -2.78 25.43
N HIS A 156 -9.17 -1.69 26.13
CA HIS A 156 -7.95 -1.65 26.96
C HIS A 156 -8.13 -2.31 28.32
N VAL A 157 -9.36 -2.48 28.81
CA VAL A 157 -9.63 -2.96 30.17
C VAL A 157 -9.21 -4.42 30.33
N HIS A 158 -9.34 -5.20 29.24
CA HIS A 158 -9.11 -6.64 29.26
C HIS A 158 -7.93 -7.08 28.40
N CYS A 159 -7.30 -6.18 27.62
CA CYS A 159 -6.25 -6.53 26.68
C CYS A 159 -4.95 -5.78 26.93
N SER A 160 -3.92 -6.51 27.38
CA SER A 160 -2.58 -5.94 27.59
C SER A 160 -1.92 -5.41 26.31
N CYS A 161 -2.24 -5.96 25.13
CA CYS A 161 -1.71 -5.47 23.86
C CYS A 161 -2.33 -4.12 23.46
N ILE A 162 -3.63 -3.92 23.71
CA ILE A 162 -4.29 -2.63 23.48
C ILE A 162 -3.80 -1.59 24.48
N THR A 163 -3.58 -1.96 25.73
CA THR A 163 -3.00 -1.05 26.75
C THR A 163 -1.66 -0.47 26.30
N LYS A 164 -0.80 -1.28 25.66
CA LYS A 164 0.50 -0.83 25.11
C LYS A 164 0.33 0.19 23.97
N ASN A 165 -0.78 0.16 23.25
CA ASN A 165 -1.13 1.14 22.20
C ASN A 165 -1.86 2.38 22.76
N GLY A 166 -1.73 2.68 24.04
CA GLY A 166 -2.43 3.82 24.64
C GLY A 166 -3.93 3.60 24.84
N GLY A 167 -4.37 2.35 24.91
CA GLY A 167 -5.76 1.97 25.23
C GLY A 167 -6.70 1.85 24.01
N MET A 168 -6.20 1.97 22.79
CA MET A 168 -6.98 1.87 21.56
C MET A 168 -6.37 0.87 20.59
N VAL A 169 -7.23 0.22 19.78
CA VAL A 169 -6.77 -0.57 18.64
C VAL A 169 -6.23 0.39 17.57
N PRO A 170 -4.97 0.22 17.11
CA PRO A 170 -4.37 1.15 16.16
C PRO A 170 -4.95 1.05 14.73
N PHE A 171 -5.82 0.08 14.49
CA PHE A 171 -6.41 -0.21 13.19
C PHE A 171 -7.94 0.02 13.20
N ASN A 172 -8.47 0.54 12.10
CA ASN A 172 -9.90 0.69 11.92
C ASN A 172 -10.58 -0.64 11.53
N GLU A 173 -11.90 -0.61 11.32
CA GLU A 173 -12.71 -1.78 10.95
C GLU A 173 -12.25 -2.50 9.66
N ASN A 174 -11.55 -1.80 8.78
CA ASN A 174 -11.00 -2.34 7.53
C ASN A 174 -9.54 -2.82 7.67
N GLY A 175 -8.97 -2.78 8.88
CA GLY A 175 -7.57 -3.10 9.14
C GLY A 175 -6.59 -2.07 8.59
N ALA A 176 -7.03 -0.83 8.41
CA ALA A 176 -6.15 0.27 8.05
C ALA A 176 -5.63 0.97 9.32
N LEU A 177 -4.32 1.26 9.34
CA LEU A 177 -3.68 2.02 10.41
C LEU A 177 -4.35 3.40 10.49
N ILE A 178 -4.84 3.78 11.68
CA ILE A 178 -5.60 5.01 11.89
C ILE A 178 -4.68 6.22 11.83
N GLU A 179 -3.54 6.12 12.49
CA GLU A 179 -2.54 7.19 12.56
C GLU A 179 -1.14 6.58 12.48
N ALA A 180 -0.37 6.98 11.48
CA ALA A 180 1.04 6.62 11.35
C ALA A 180 1.88 7.61 12.16
N LYS A 181 2.68 7.11 13.11
CA LYS A 181 3.57 7.91 13.95
C LYS A 181 4.95 7.29 14.01
N GLN A 182 5.95 7.99 13.52
CA GLN A 182 7.33 7.52 13.47
C GLN A 182 7.92 7.21 14.86
N GLU A 183 7.53 7.98 15.87
CA GLU A 183 8.08 7.87 17.25
C GLU A 183 7.33 6.85 18.12
N THR A 184 6.31 6.16 17.60
CA THR A 184 5.52 5.22 18.38
C THR A 184 5.55 3.83 17.78
N ILE A 185 5.84 2.85 18.62
CA ILE A 185 5.79 1.44 18.24
C ILE A 185 4.34 0.95 18.35
N VAL A 186 3.84 0.33 17.29
CA VAL A 186 2.54 -0.35 17.28
C VAL A 186 2.70 -1.75 17.88
N HIS A 187 1.89 -2.10 18.87
CA HIS A 187 1.88 -3.43 19.48
C HIS A 187 0.71 -4.26 18.94
N GLU A 188 0.99 -5.20 18.07
CA GLU A 188 0.01 -6.18 17.63
C GLU A 188 -0.06 -7.39 18.60
N CYS A 189 -1.14 -8.15 18.49
CA CYS A 189 -1.27 -9.42 19.23
C CYS A 189 -0.33 -10.48 18.62
N GLY A 190 0.53 -11.04 19.44
CA GLY A 190 1.55 -12.00 19.03
C GLY A 190 1.11 -13.47 19.10
N PRO A 191 2.03 -14.40 18.82
CA PRO A 191 1.74 -15.85 18.80
C PRO A 191 1.22 -16.41 20.14
N LEU A 192 1.62 -15.82 21.26
CA LEU A 192 1.19 -16.24 22.60
C LEU A 192 -0.15 -15.63 23.05
N CYS A 193 -0.74 -14.74 22.26
CA CYS A 193 -2.06 -14.20 22.55
C CYS A 193 -3.14 -15.25 22.27
N LYS A 194 -4.10 -15.38 23.18
CA LYS A 194 -5.23 -16.33 23.05
C LYS A 194 -6.32 -15.87 22.07
N CYS A 195 -6.28 -14.60 21.64
CA CYS A 195 -7.21 -14.09 20.63
C CYS A 195 -7.01 -14.79 19.28
N PRO A 196 -8.09 -14.94 18.49
CA PRO A 196 -8.03 -15.67 17.22
C PRO A 196 -7.16 -14.93 16.17
N PRO A 197 -6.69 -15.63 15.13
CA PRO A 197 -5.94 -15.01 14.03
C PRO A 197 -6.69 -13.86 13.33
N SER A 198 -8.03 -13.86 13.39
CA SER A 198 -8.89 -12.79 12.86
C SER A 198 -9.02 -11.58 13.79
N CYS A 199 -8.27 -11.52 14.89
CA CYS A 199 -8.28 -10.39 15.80
C CYS A 199 -7.91 -9.09 15.06
N LYS A 200 -8.67 -8.01 15.31
CA LYS A 200 -8.45 -6.69 14.69
C LYS A 200 -7.06 -6.10 14.99
N ASN A 201 -6.43 -6.54 16.06
CA ASN A 201 -5.06 -6.14 16.43
C ASN A 201 -4.01 -7.14 15.89
N ARG A 202 -4.25 -7.72 14.69
CA ARG A 202 -3.33 -8.59 13.95
C ARG A 202 -3.45 -8.27 12.45
N VAL A 203 -2.87 -7.18 11.98
CA VAL A 203 -3.03 -6.71 10.60
C VAL A 203 -1.84 -7.07 9.74
N SER A 204 -0.63 -6.79 10.20
CA SER A 204 0.61 -6.93 9.41
C SER A 204 1.09 -8.39 9.29
N GLN A 205 0.69 -9.27 10.19
CA GLN A 205 1.12 -10.67 10.25
C GLN A 205 0.51 -11.58 9.17
N HIS A 206 -0.39 -11.08 8.34
CA HIS A 206 -1.10 -11.91 7.35
C HIS A 206 -0.41 -11.98 5.98
N GLY A 207 0.75 -11.32 5.83
CA GLY A 207 1.50 -11.23 4.58
C GLY A 207 0.85 -10.29 3.56
N VAL A 208 1.40 -10.28 2.36
CA VAL A 208 0.97 -9.40 1.26
C VAL A 208 -0.47 -9.72 0.84
N LYS A 209 -1.33 -8.68 0.78
CA LYS A 209 -2.75 -8.79 0.41
C LYS A 209 -3.07 -8.20 -0.97
N PHE A 210 -2.16 -7.44 -1.55
CA PHE A 210 -2.32 -6.80 -2.86
C PHE A 210 -1.57 -7.56 -3.95
N GLN A 211 -2.06 -7.46 -5.18
CA GLN A 211 -1.33 -7.95 -6.36
C GLN A 211 -0.19 -6.98 -6.68
N LEU A 212 0.92 -7.15 -5.97
CA LEU A 212 2.12 -6.38 -6.21
C LEU A 212 2.87 -6.89 -7.45
N GLU A 213 3.62 -6.02 -8.08
CA GLU A 213 4.54 -6.37 -9.16
C GLU A 213 5.83 -5.54 -9.06
N VAL A 214 6.94 -6.16 -9.41
CA VAL A 214 8.23 -5.50 -9.59
C VAL A 214 8.32 -5.02 -11.03
N PHE A 215 8.75 -3.78 -11.25
CA PHE A 215 8.85 -3.23 -12.59
C PHE A 215 10.12 -2.39 -12.77
N LYS A 216 10.70 -2.44 -13.98
CA LYS A 216 11.90 -1.66 -14.30
C LYS A 216 11.54 -0.20 -14.50
N MET A 217 12.39 0.68 -13.94
CA MET A 217 12.26 2.13 -14.02
C MET A 217 13.48 2.75 -14.70
N LYS A 218 13.29 3.89 -15.36
CA LYS A 218 14.34 4.54 -16.14
C LYS A 218 15.54 5.03 -15.31
N ALA A 219 15.30 5.50 -14.07
CA ALA A 219 16.33 6.20 -13.29
C ALA A 219 16.56 5.60 -11.90
N LYS A 220 15.74 4.63 -11.46
CA LYS A 220 15.78 4.06 -10.11
C LYS A 220 15.98 2.54 -10.08
N GLY A 221 16.34 1.93 -11.21
CA GLY A 221 16.48 0.49 -11.29
C GLY A 221 15.11 -0.23 -11.22
N TRP A 222 14.87 -1.04 -10.23
CA TRP A 222 13.62 -1.75 -10.01
C TRP A 222 12.75 -1.03 -8.99
N GLY A 223 11.45 -1.10 -9.16
CA GLY A 223 10.47 -0.53 -8.25
C GLY A 223 9.28 -1.45 -8.02
N VAL A 224 8.43 -1.11 -7.08
CA VAL A 224 7.19 -1.85 -6.74
C VAL A 224 5.98 -1.00 -7.06
N ARG A 225 4.93 -1.63 -7.57
CA ARG A 225 3.61 -1.04 -7.72
C ARG A 225 2.52 -2.08 -7.50
N SER A 226 1.31 -1.63 -7.23
CA SER A 226 0.15 -2.51 -7.08
C SER A 226 -0.73 -2.48 -8.32
N ARG A 227 -1.28 -3.62 -8.70
CA ARG A 227 -2.36 -3.72 -9.71
C ARG A 227 -3.73 -3.34 -9.13
N ASN A 228 -3.84 -3.32 -7.81
CA ASN A 228 -5.05 -2.96 -7.10
C ASN A 228 -4.97 -1.50 -6.64
N PHE A 229 -6.13 -0.89 -6.45
CA PHE A 229 -6.25 0.33 -5.67
C PHE A 229 -5.93 0.02 -4.20
N ILE A 230 -5.13 0.87 -3.56
CA ILE A 230 -4.76 0.78 -2.14
C ILE A 230 -5.39 1.96 -1.41
N SER A 231 -6.13 1.66 -0.35
CA SER A 231 -6.69 2.71 0.51
C SER A 231 -5.65 3.21 1.51
N SER A 232 -5.73 4.47 1.91
CA SER A 232 -4.90 5.03 3.00
C SER A 232 -4.95 4.16 4.25
N GLY A 233 -3.82 4.03 4.95
CA GLY A 233 -3.65 3.20 6.13
C GLY A 233 -3.50 1.70 5.86
N SER A 234 -3.62 1.23 4.61
CA SER A 234 -3.49 -0.20 4.29
C SER A 234 -2.05 -0.69 4.50
N PHE A 235 -1.90 -1.85 5.14
CA PHE A 235 -0.64 -2.58 5.19
C PHE A 235 -0.25 -3.09 3.80
N ILE A 236 1.01 -2.93 3.43
CA ILE A 236 1.58 -3.34 2.14
C ILE A 236 2.44 -4.59 2.29
N CYS A 237 3.56 -4.47 2.98
CA CYS A 237 4.50 -5.54 3.28
C CYS A 237 5.41 -5.14 4.45
N GLU A 238 6.08 -6.10 5.01
CA GLU A 238 7.21 -5.89 5.92
C GLU A 238 8.48 -5.67 5.10
N TYR A 239 9.41 -4.84 5.57
CA TYR A 239 10.77 -4.78 5.06
C TYR A 239 11.58 -5.88 5.75
N VAL A 240 11.94 -6.90 5.02
CA VAL A 240 12.54 -8.15 5.55
C VAL A 240 13.96 -8.32 5.02
N GLY A 241 14.85 -8.78 5.90
CA GLY A 241 16.25 -9.09 5.59
C GLY A 241 16.94 -9.88 6.70
N GLU A 242 18.25 -9.83 6.72
CA GLU A 242 19.08 -10.32 7.83
C GLU A 242 19.21 -9.19 8.87
N LEU A 243 18.92 -9.50 10.13
CA LEU A 243 19.14 -8.57 11.23
C LEU A 243 20.63 -8.57 11.58
N LEU A 244 21.25 -7.41 11.53
CA LEU A 244 22.64 -7.18 11.84
C LEU A 244 22.76 -6.28 13.08
N ASN A 245 23.76 -6.53 13.93
CA ASN A 245 24.19 -5.55 14.93
C ASN A 245 25.13 -4.51 14.28
N ASP A 246 25.44 -3.42 14.97
CA ASP A 246 26.26 -2.32 14.48
C ASP A 246 27.59 -2.78 13.87
N LYS A 247 28.32 -3.64 14.56
CA LYS A 247 29.59 -4.18 14.07
C LYS A 247 29.44 -4.91 12.75
N GLN A 248 28.39 -5.71 12.61
CA GLN A 248 28.11 -6.45 11.38
C GLN A 248 27.65 -5.51 10.26
N ALA A 249 26.90 -4.46 10.62
CA ALA A 249 26.48 -3.43 9.67
C ALA A 249 27.68 -2.62 9.17
N GLU A 250 28.61 -2.22 10.06
CA GLU A 250 29.85 -1.55 9.70
C GLU A 250 30.71 -2.37 8.71
N GLU A 251 30.79 -3.70 8.89
CA GLU A 251 31.48 -4.60 7.96
C GLU A 251 30.86 -4.62 6.55
N ARG A 252 29.61 -4.14 6.38
CA ARG A 252 28.88 -4.05 5.13
C ARG A 252 28.94 -2.67 4.48
N ILE A 253 29.63 -1.70 5.09
CA ILE A 253 29.79 -0.34 4.50
C ILE A 253 30.40 -0.44 3.10
N GLY A 254 29.73 0.20 2.13
CA GLY A 254 30.09 0.14 0.71
C GLY A 254 29.31 -0.90 -0.10
N LEU A 255 28.61 -1.82 0.56
CA LEU A 255 27.61 -2.73 -0.02
C LEU A 255 26.20 -2.47 0.52
N ASP A 256 25.99 -1.26 1.01
CA ASP A 256 24.90 -0.83 1.89
C ASP A 256 23.63 -0.35 1.15
N GLU A 257 23.46 -0.66 -0.13
CA GLU A 257 22.29 -0.22 -0.91
C GLU A 257 20.94 -0.74 -0.36
N TYR A 258 20.95 -1.81 0.43
CA TYR A 258 19.77 -2.48 1.00
C TYR A 258 19.80 -2.51 2.53
N LEU A 259 20.71 -1.77 3.14
CA LEU A 259 20.83 -1.64 4.59
C LEU A 259 19.84 -0.58 5.08
N SER A 260 19.08 -0.90 6.11
CA SER A 260 18.13 0.02 6.76
C SER A 260 18.32 -0.07 8.26
N ASP A 261 18.74 1.03 8.87
CA ASP A 261 18.82 1.12 10.32
C ASP A 261 17.43 1.02 10.95
N ILE A 262 17.32 0.38 12.10
CA ILE A 262 16.09 0.19 12.85
C ILE A 262 16.29 0.53 14.32
N GLY A 263 15.22 0.99 14.97
CA GLY A 263 15.25 1.41 16.37
C GLY A 263 15.89 2.79 16.57
N ASP A 264 16.02 3.18 17.85
CA ASP A 264 16.71 4.40 18.27
C ASP A 264 18.23 4.14 18.35
N GLU A 265 19.00 5.18 18.36
CA GLU A 265 20.45 5.45 18.27
C GLU A 265 21.49 4.32 18.44
N ASP A 266 21.16 3.13 18.98
CA ASP A 266 22.14 2.05 19.21
C ASP A 266 21.63 0.70 18.68
N GLY A 267 22.02 0.41 17.43
CA GLY A 267 21.99 -0.75 17.29
C GLY A 267 21.71 -1.91 16.38
N PHE A 268 20.72 -1.87 15.59
CA PHE A 268 20.44 -2.93 14.63
C PHE A 268 20.12 -2.35 13.27
N ALA A 269 20.47 -3.12 12.23
CA ALA A 269 20.10 -2.81 10.86
C ALA A 269 19.50 -4.05 10.18
N ILE A 270 18.63 -3.85 9.22
CA ILE A 270 18.12 -4.89 8.33
C ILE A 270 18.88 -4.81 7.03
N ASP A 271 19.58 -5.88 6.65
CA ASP A 271 20.20 -6.03 5.35
C ASP A 271 19.37 -6.93 4.43
N ALA A 272 18.76 -6.33 3.42
CA ALA A 272 17.98 -7.02 2.41
C ALA A 272 18.77 -7.33 1.12
N ALA A 273 20.10 -7.28 1.13
CA ALA A 273 20.93 -7.52 -0.05
C ALA A 273 20.91 -8.97 -0.51
N GLN A 274 21.19 -9.92 0.41
CA GLN A 274 21.27 -11.34 0.10
C GLN A 274 19.96 -12.07 0.37
N LYS A 275 19.23 -11.65 1.39
CA LYS A 275 17.91 -12.20 1.77
C LYS A 275 16.93 -11.05 1.94
N GLY A 276 15.76 -11.18 1.36
CA GLY A 276 14.75 -10.12 1.44
C GLY A 276 13.44 -10.51 0.79
N ASN A 277 12.53 -9.57 0.76
CA ASN A 277 11.22 -9.74 0.13
C ASN A 277 10.92 -8.62 -0.85
N ILE A 278 9.64 -8.44 -1.20
CA ILE A 278 9.19 -7.36 -2.09
C ILE A 278 9.54 -5.97 -1.56
N GLY A 279 9.67 -5.78 -0.24
CA GLY A 279 10.01 -4.51 0.41
C GLY A 279 11.33 -3.92 -0.08
N ARG A 280 12.33 -4.77 -0.40
CA ARG A 280 13.66 -4.33 -0.91
C ARG A 280 13.62 -3.54 -2.21
N PHE A 281 12.55 -3.65 -2.98
CA PHE A 281 12.35 -2.92 -4.24
C PHE A 281 11.54 -1.63 -4.07
N THR A 282 11.16 -1.27 -2.85
CA THR A 282 10.44 -0.03 -2.57
C THR A 282 11.43 1.13 -2.54
N ASN A 283 11.38 2.01 -3.53
CA ASN A 283 12.32 3.11 -3.69
C ASN A 283 12.07 4.26 -2.72
N HIS A 284 13.11 5.09 -2.54
CA HIS A 284 12.99 6.36 -1.85
C HIS A 284 12.15 7.38 -2.62
N SER A 285 11.39 8.19 -1.88
CA SER A 285 10.79 9.41 -2.37
C SER A 285 10.76 10.49 -1.29
N CYS A 286 11.08 11.75 -1.66
CA CYS A 286 10.91 12.90 -0.79
C CYS A 286 9.43 13.30 -0.62
N SER A 287 8.53 12.78 -1.46
CA SER A 287 7.07 12.89 -1.36
C SER A 287 6.45 11.48 -1.41
N PRO A 288 6.64 10.69 -0.35
CA PRO A 288 6.32 9.28 -0.33
C PRO A 288 4.81 9.01 -0.25
N ASN A 289 4.39 7.84 -0.73
CA ASN A 289 3.02 7.36 -0.54
C ASN A 289 2.92 6.17 0.43
N LEU A 290 4.06 5.72 0.96
CA LEU A 290 4.14 4.77 2.06
C LEU A 290 4.85 5.39 3.26
N PHE A 291 4.58 4.81 4.42
CA PHE A 291 5.20 5.12 5.69
C PHE A 291 5.74 3.84 6.32
N ALA A 292 6.95 3.90 6.86
CA ALA A 292 7.56 2.82 7.62
C ALA A 292 7.15 2.96 9.09
N GLN A 293 6.40 2.00 9.60
CA GLN A 293 5.90 1.94 10.97
C GLN A 293 6.52 0.78 11.70
N ASP A 294 7.10 1.07 12.86
CA ASP A 294 7.60 0.04 13.76
C ASP A 294 6.46 -0.72 14.42
N VAL A 295 6.53 -2.04 14.36
CA VAL A 295 5.52 -2.94 14.92
C VAL A 295 6.19 -4.05 15.73
N LEU A 296 5.63 -4.36 16.89
CA LEU A 296 6.01 -5.51 17.72
C LEU A 296 4.84 -6.48 17.85
N HIS A 297 5.10 -7.78 17.63
CA HIS A 297 4.05 -8.81 17.78
C HIS A 297 4.56 -10.15 18.34
N ASP A 298 5.79 -10.54 18.13
CA ASP A 298 6.34 -11.84 18.54
C ASP A 298 7.40 -11.74 19.64
N HIS A 299 7.92 -10.55 19.90
CA HIS A 299 8.81 -10.21 21.01
C HIS A 299 8.50 -8.82 21.56
N HIS A 300 9.25 -8.39 22.60
CA HIS A 300 9.09 -7.07 23.25
C HIS A 300 10.31 -6.17 23.14
N ASP A 301 11.33 -6.61 22.47
CA ASP A 301 12.53 -5.83 22.29
C ASP A 301 12.25 -4.69 21.31
N LYS A 302 12.26 -3.47 21.85
CA LYS A 302 12.00 -2.25 21.10
C LYS A 302 13.15 -1.85 20.16
N MET A 303 14.34 -2.43 20.40
CA MET A 303 15.51 -2.19 19.55
C MET A 303 15.47 -2.94 18.22
N MET A 304 14.59 -3.94 18.11
CA MET A 304 14.46 -4.79 16.92
C MET A 304 13.01 -4.86 16.43
N PRO A 305 12.33 -3.72 16.20
CA PRO A 305 10.96 -3.74 15.71
C PRO A 305 10.89 -4.32 14.29
N HIS A 306 9.73 -4.84 13.93
CA HIS A 306 9.40 -5.12 12.54
C HIS A 306 9.10 -3.82 11.80
N VAL A 307 9.72 -3.58 10.66
CA VAL A 307 9.47 -2.41 9.82
C VAL A 307 8.34 -2.72 8.84
N MET A 308 7.16 -2.20 9.12
CA MET A 308 5.94 -2.44 8.33
C MET A 308 5.59 -1.25 7.45
N LEU A 309 5.45 -1.45 6.16
CA LEU A 309 5.09 -0.40 5.21
C LEU A 309 3.56 -0.26 5.11
N PHE A 310 3.07 0.95 5.39
CA PHE A 310 1.64 1.31 5.29
C PHE A 310 1.43 2.45 4.31
N ALA A 311 0.29 2.46 3.61
CA ALA A 311 -0.08 3.54 2.70
C ALA A 311 -0.44 4.82 3.46
N THR A 312 0.19 5.95 3.13
CA THR A 312 -0.13 7.27 3.73
C THR A 312 -1.36 7.91 3.11
N GLN A 313 -1.73 7.49 1.91
CA GLN A 313 -2.80 8.05 1.11
C GLN A 313 -3.45 6.98 0.23
N ASN A 314 -4.54 7.34 -0.45
CA ASN A 314 -5.13 6.47 -1.47
C ASN A 314 -4.20 6.38 -2.68
N ILE A 315 -3.77 5.17 -3.05
CA ILE A 315 -2.83 4.94 -4.14
C ILE A 315 -3.57 4.23 -5.29
N PRO A 316 -3.64 4.86 -6.48
CA PRO A 316 -4.25 4.24 -7.65
C PRO A 316 -3.43 3.05 -8.17
N PRO A 317 -4.04 2.11 -8.90
CA PRO A 317 -3.32 1.03 -9.55
C PRO A 317 -2.18 1.54 -10.44
N PHE A 318 -1.08 0.79 -10.45
CA PHE A 318 0.13 1.04 -11.26
C PHE A 318 0.93 2.29 -10.87
N GLN A 319 0.60 2.96 -9.77
CA GLN A 319 1.47 3.97 -9.20
C GLN A 319 2.62 3.29 -8.45
N GLU A 320 3.85 3.82 -8.59
CA GLU A 320 5.00 3.39 -7.80
C GLU A 320 4.73 3.53 -6.31
N LEU A 321 5.12 2.52 -5.54
CA LEU A 321 5.14 2.53 -4.08
C LEU A 321 6.50 3.00 -3.61
N SER A 322 6.54 3.99 -2.72
CA SER A 322 7.79 4.59 -2.25
C SER A 322 7.65 5.12 -0.83
N TYR A 323 8.73 5.08 -0.05
CA TYR A 323 8.78 5.65 1.29
C TYR A 323 10.00 6.56 1.46
N ASP A 324 10.05 7.40 2.50
CA ASP A 324 11.26 8.16 2.83
C ASP A 324 12.23 7.23 3.58
N TYR A 325 13.46 7.11 3.10
CA TYR A 325 14.50 6.32 3.75
C TYR A 325 15.05 7.02 5.01
N ASN A 326 14.61 8.27 5.27
CA ASN A 326 15.00 9.08 6.41
C ASN A 326 16.52 9.37 6.54
N TYR A 327 17.27 9.18 5.46
CA TYR A 327 18.68 9.60 5.48
C TYR A 327 18.80 11.09 5.77
N LYS A 328 19.70 11.41 6.67
CA LYS A 328 20.08 12.80 6.96
C LYS A 328 21.22 13.21 6.02
N ILE A 329 21.07 14.38 5.42
CA ILE A 329 22.09 14.94 4.51
C ILE A 329 23.40 15.10 5.28
N ASP A 330 24.54 14.77 4.63
CA ASP A 330 25.90 14.84 5.17
C ASP A 330 26.18 13.95 6.41
N GLN A 331 25.35 12.96 6.68
CA GLN A 331 25.53 12.03 7.81
C GLN A 331 25.76 10.57 7.39
N VAL A 332 25.89 10.29 6.10
CA VAL A 332 26.26 8.97 5.58
C VAL A 332 27.73 9.01 5.13
N TYR A 333 28.54 8.06 5.61
CA TYR A 333 29.97 8.03 5.35
C TYR A 333 30.39 6.79 4.56
N ASP A 334 31.49 6.91 3.79
CA ASP A 334 32.14 5.77 3.15
C ASP A 334 33.09 5.06 4.13
N SER A 335 33.70 3.94 3.70
CA SER A 335 34.66 3.18 4.49
C SER A 335 35.94 3.96 4.86
N ASN A 336 36.20 5.12 4.24
CA ASN A 336 37.33 5.99 4.51
C ASN A 336 36.95 7.18 5.40
N GLY A 337 35.69 7.26 5.84
CA GLY A 337 35.18 8.36 6.65
C GLY A 337 34.82 9.63 5.88
N ASN A 338 34.74 9.57 4.53
CA ASN A 338 34.27 10.70 3.75
C ASN A 338 32.76 10.70 3.63
N VAL A 339 32.15 11.89 3.64
CA VAL A 339 30.71 12.04 3.41
C VAL A 339 30.33 11.50 2.04
N LYS A 340 29.40 10.58 1.99
CA LYS A 340 28.82 10.07 0.75
C LYS A 340 27.76 11.03 0.22
N GLU A 341 27.70 11.18 -1.08
CA GLU A 341 26.65 11.93 -1.76
C GLU A 341 25.97 11.04 -2.81
N LYS A 342 24.66 10.95 -2.75
CA LYS A 342 23.86 10.25 -3.77
C LYS A 342 22.70 11.13 -4.23
N LYS A 343 22.60 11.33 -5.54
CA LYS A 343 21.53 12.12 -6.13
C LYS A 343 20.17 11.44 -5.91
N CYS A 344 19.16 12.21 -5.49
CA CYS A 344 17.80 11.74 -5.44
C CYS A 344 17.16 11.79 -6.83
N ASN A 345 16.59 10.69 -7.26
CA ASN A 345 15.87 10.56 -8.54
C ASN A 345 14.36 10.34 -8.33
N CYS A 346 13.78 10.80 -7.19
CA CYS A 346 12.37 10.56 -6.90
C CYS A 346 11.42 11.29 -7.85
N GLY A 347 11.85 12.44 -8.40
CA GLY A 347 11.04 13.25 -9.32
C GLY A 347 9.86 13.98 -8.67
N GLY A 348 9.80 14.03 -7.34
CA GLY A 348 8.80 14.79 -6.59
C GLY A 348 8.99 16.30 -6.71
N ALA A 349 7.93 17.08 -6.56
CA ALA A 349 7.99 18.56 -6.59
C ALA A 349 8.84 19.13 -5.44
N ASP A 350 8.82 18.45 -4.29
CA ASP A 350 9.56 18.82 -3.08
C ASP A 350 10.84 17.98 -2.92
N CYS A 351 11.45 17.56 -4.03
CA CYS A 351 12.64 16.73 -4.01
C CYS A 351 13.83 17.50 -3.38
N ARG A 352 14.52 16.84 -2.43
CA ARG A 352 15.72 17.38 -1.77
C ARG A 352 16.97 17.35 -2.69
N ASP A 353 16.85 16.84 -3.94
CA ASP A 353 17.91 16.60 -4.94
C ASP A 353 19.01 15.63 -4.49
N ARG A 354 19.17 15.41 -3.21
CA ARG A 354 20.10 14.44 -2.60
C ARG A 354 19.32 13.41 -1.78
N LEU A 355 19.80 12.17 -1.79
CA LEU A 355 19.33 11.11 -0.94
C LEU A 355 20.02 11.17 0.42
N TYR A 356 21.34 11.37 0.40
CA TYR A 356 22.22 11.61 1.54
C TYR A 356 23.44 12.42 1.13
#